data_9d480d38aa4c06488c19f92b3df9d2f0
#
_entry.id   9d480d38aa4c06488c19f92b3df9d2f0
#
_cell.length_a   1.000
_cell.length_b   1.000
_cell.length_c   1.000
_cell.angle_alpha   90.00
_cell.angle_beta   90.00
_cell.angle_gamma   90.00
#
_symmetry.space_group_name_H-M   'P 1'
#
loop_
_entity.id
_entity.type
_entity.pdbx_description
1 polymer ?
#
loop_
_entity_poly.entity_id
_entity_poly.type
_entity_poly.pdbx_seq_one_letter_code
_entity_poly.pdbx_strand_id
1 'polypeptide(L)'
;MSKEQINFYAKVFNYAELNKVIFAKNITLESQKLTKEDKKARFEIHSNLKQAIFDFDKSQFNTVVSACMKILNTLNNYDNLSESVKVEGFSILLRILAPFTPHLCHYLWQQLNLGEDILHTSFPTVDNNALEKDEFLLVVQINGKLKAKLELDASLSSNQVEEVVLADEHVKSFIDNKQVVKVIYVPQKLINIVIK
;
A
#
# COMPACT_ATOMS: atom_id res chain seq x y z
N MET A 1 -3.72 -30.29 3.76
CA MET A 1 -3.11 -29.09 3.18
C MET A 1 -3.47 -29.06 1.69
N SER A 2 -4.06 -27.97 1.19
CA SER A 2 -4.45 -27.87 -0.23
C SER A 2 -3.23 -27.63 -1.13
N LYS A 3 -3.37 -27.93 -2.45
CA LYS A 3 -2.32 -27.61 -3.45
C LYS A 3 -1.97 -26.12 -3.44
N GLU A 4 -2.96 -25.26 -3.23
CA GLU A 4 -2.79 -23.80 -3.18
C GLU A 4 -1.93 -23.36 -1.98
N GLN A 5 -2.16 -23.97 -0.82
CA GLN A 5 -1.36 -23.70 0.39
C GLN A 5 0.09 -24.15 0.20
N ILE A 6 0.33 -25.34 -0.36
CA ILE A 6 1.69 -25.83 -0.65
C ILE A 6 2.40 -24.87 -1.60
N ASN A 7 1.71 -24.45 -2.66
CA ASN A 7 2.28 -23.51 -3.64
C ASN A 7 2.59 -22.14 -3.01
N PHE A 8 1.73 -21.66 -2.11
CA PHE A 8 1.96 -20.41 -1.39
C PHE A 8 3.20 -20.51 -0.50
N TYR A 9 3.35 -21.56 0.29
CA TYR A 9 4.53 -21.74 1.15
C TYR A 9 5.83 -21.85 0.35
N ALA A 10 5.79 -22.52 -0.81
CA ALA A 10 6.92 -22.55 -1.73
C ALA A 10 7.29 -21.15 -2.24
N LYS A 11 6.30 -20.31 -2.56
CA LYS A 11 6.54 -18.91 -2.95
C LYS A 11 7.13 -18.08 -1.82
N VAL A 12 6.68 -18.26 -0.58
CA VAL A 12 7.26 -17.60 0.60
C VAL A 12 8.72 -17.97 0.76
N PHE A 13 9.03 -19.28 0.67
CA PHE A 13 10.40 -19.78 0.74
C PHE A 13 11.28 -19.20 -0.37
N ASN A 14 10.82 -19.24 -1.61
CA ASN A 14 11.55 -18.72 -2.76
C ASN A 14 11.81 -17.22 -2.64
N TYR A 15 10.85 -16.45 -2.15
CA TYR A 15 11.04 -15.01 -1.91
C TYR A 15 12.17 -14.77 -0.89
N ALA A 16 12.21 -15.53 0.19
CA ALA A 16 13.25 -15.45 1.20
C ALA A 16 14.64 -15.75 0.61
N GLU A 17 14.77 -16.81 -0.16
CA GLU A 17 16.05 -17.20 -0.78
C GLU A 17 16.54 -16.16 -1.79
N LEU A 18 15.66 -15.64 -2.66
CA LEU A 18 16.02 -14.63 -3.64
C LEU A 18 16.45 -13.29 -3.01
N ASN A 19 15.95 -12.96 -1.84
CA ASN A 19 16.23 -11.68 -1.16
C ASN A 19 17.18 -11.83 0.05
N LYS A 20 17.76 -13.00 0.29
CA LYS A 20 18.57 -13.29 1.48
C LYS A 20 19.68 -12.27 1.73
N VAL A 21 20.33 -11.80 0.69
CA VAL A 21 21.41 -10.79 0.77
C VAL A 21 20.91 -9.46 1.33
N ILE A 22 19.67 -9.09 1.04
CA ILE A 22 19.05 -7.84 1.52
C ILE A 22 18.88 -7.89 3.03
N PHE A 23 18.37 -9.00 3.56
CA PHE A 23 18.14 -9.17 5.00
C PHE A 23 19.41 -9.19 5.82
N ALA A 24 20.52 -9.65 5.25
CA ALA A 24 21.82 -9.67 5.92
C ALA A 24 22.38 -8.26 6.22
N LYS A 25 21.84 -7.20 5.61
CA LYS A 25 22.31 -5.82 5.75
C LYS A 25 21.78 -5.08 6.99
N ASN A 26 20.88 -5.67 7.78
CA ASN A 26 20.22 -5.04 8.94
C ASN A 26 19.63 -3.65 8.63
N ILE A 27 18.93 -3.53 7.51
CA ILE A 27 18.36 -2.26 7.03
C ILE A 27 17.09 -1.96 7.81
N THR A 28 16.99 -0.72 8.33
CA THR A 28 15.79 -0.18 8.96
C THR A 28 15.08 0.83 8.05
N LEU A 29 13.78 1.00 8.23
CA LEU A 29 12.98 1.93 7.43
C LEU A 29 13.43 3.40 7.64
N GLU A 30 13.89 3.75 8.83
CA GLU A 30 14.30 5.10 9.22
C GLU A 30 15.54 5.60 8.47
N SER A 31 16.36 4.70 7.93
CA SER A 31 17.61 5.02 7.25
C SER A 31 17.47 5.41 5.77
N GLN A 32 16.25 5.31 5.19
CA GLN A 32 16.03 5.53 3.75
C GLN A 32 14.85 6.46 3.46
N LYS A 33 15.00 7.29 2.42
CA LYS A 33 13.89 8.10 1.90
C LYS A 33 12.98 7.22 1.03
N LEU A 34 11.71 7.09 1.41
CA LEU A 34 10.73 6.30 0.69
C LEU A 34 10.39 6.92 -0.68
N THR A 35 10.41 6.09 -1.72
CA THR A 35 9.93 6.44 -3.05
C THR A 35 8.40 6.42 -3.11
N LYS A 36 7.83 6.90 -4.22
CA LYS A 36 6.38 6.82 -4.48
C LYS A 36 5.89 5.36 -4.51
N GLU A 37 6.68 4.45 -5.10
CA GLU A 37 6.38 3.02 -5.13
C GLU A 37 6.44 2.41 -3.74
N ASP A 38 7.44 2.77 -2.93
CA ASP A 38 7.55 2.32 -1.54
C ASP A 38 6.32 2.70 -0.72
N LYS A 39 5.84 3.93 -0.85
CA LYS A 39 4.66 4.41 -0.13
C LYS A 39 3.40 3.66 -0.56
N LYS A 40 3.22 3.40 -1.86
CA LYS A 40 2.10 2.60 -2.38
C LYS A 40 2.14 1.16 -1.85
N ALA A 41 3.30 0.52 -1.93
CA ALA A 41 3.49 -0.84 -1.42
C ALA A 41 3.25 -0.91 0.09
N ARG A 42 3.77 0.02 0.87
CA ARG A 42 3.53 0.10 2.32
C ARG A 42 2.05 0.30 2.64
N PHE A 43 1.35 1.15 1.89
CA PHE A 43 -0.09 1.32 2.05
C PHE A 43 -0.83 -0.01 1.85
N GLU A 44 -0.51 -0.78 0.81
CA GLU A 44 -1.12 -2.08 0.56
C GLU A 44 -0.77 -3.09 1.66
N ILE A 45 0.51 -3.16 2.07
CA ILE A 45 0.99 -4.07 3.12
C ILE A 45 0.27 -3.77 4.44
N HIS A 46 0.26 -2.51 4.89
CA HIS A 46 -0.37 -2.14 6.15
C HIS A 46 -1.90 -2.19 6.12
N SER A 47 -2.53 -2.00 4.97
CA SER A 47 -3.96 -2.22 4.77
C SER A 47 -4.32 -3.70 4.93
N ASN A 48 -3.53 -4.60 4.33
CA ASN A 48 -3.71 -6.05 4.48
C ASN A 48 -3.38 -6.52 5.91
N LEU A 49 -2.37 -5.93 6.57
CA LEU A 49 -2.08 -6.19 7.98
C LEU A 49 -3.26 -5.78 8.88
N LYS A 50 -3.82 -4.60 8.68
CA LYS A 50 -4.99 -4.13 9.44
C LYS A 50 -6.18 -5.07 9.29
N GLN A 51 -6.43 -5.55 8.06
CA GLN A 51 -7.47 -6.54 7.82
C GLN A 51 -7.15 -7.88 8.48
N ALA A 52 -5.89 -8.34 8.40
CA ALA A 52 -5.46 -9.60 9.01
C ALA A 52 -5.63 -9.59 10.54
N ILE A 53 -5.31 -8.48 11.21
CA ILE A 53 -5.50 -8.32 12.65
C ILE A 53 -6.99 -8.44 12.99
N PHE A 54 -7.85 -7.73 12.26
CA PHE A 54 -9.30 -7.78 12.46
C PHE A 54 -9.86 -9.19 12.26
N ASP A 55 -9.43 -9.87 11.20
CA ASP A 55 -9.88 -11.22 10.87
C ASP A 55 -9.37 -12.26 11.88
N PHE A 56 -8.16 -12.06 12.42
CA PHE A 56 -7.58 -12.91 13.44
C PHE A 56 -8.42 -12.85 14.73
N ASP A 57 -8.80 -11.65 15.18
CA ASP A 57 -9.67 -11.42 16.33
C ASP A 57 -11.07 -12.05 16.14
N LYS A 58 -11.51 -12.19 14.89
CA LYS A 58 -12.78 -12.84 14.53
C LYS A 58 -12.62 -14.34 14.25
N SER A 59 -11.42 -14.91 14.44
CA SER A 59 -11.11 -16.31 14.13
C SER A 59 -11.34 -16.69 12.65
N GLN A 60 -11.25 -15.72 11.76
CA GLN A 60 -11.39 -15.91 10.30
C GLN A 60 -10.04 -16.24 9.66
N PHE A 61 -9.48 -17.39 9.99
CA PHE A 61 -8.12 -17.76 9.66
C PHE A 61 -7.84 -17.88 8.15
N ASN A 62 -8.83 -18.25 7.35
CA ASN A 62 -8.66 -18.33 5.89
C ASN A 62 -8.39 -16.95 5.28
N THR A 63 -9.06 -15.90 5.78
CA THR A 63 -8.85 -14.52 5.31
C THR A 63 -7.53 -13.95 5.80
N VAL A 64 -7.06 -14.36 6.99
CA VAL A 64 -5.71 -14.03 7.48
C VAL A 64 -4.63 -14.58 6.53
N VAL A 65 -4.74 -15.85 6.13
CA VAL A 65 -3.79 -16.45 5.17
C VAL A 65 -3.90 -15.76 3.80
N SER A 66 -5.11 -15.39 3.38
CA SER A 66 -5.30 -14.61 2.14
C SER A 66 -4.64 -13.23 2.21
N ALA A 67 -4.63 -12.57 3.37
CA ALA A 67 -3.89 -11.32 3.57
C ALA A 67 -2.38 -11.52 3.41
N CYS A 68 -1.82 -12.62 3.93
CA CYS A 68 -0.42 -12.99 3.70
C CYS A 68 -0.11 -13.17 2.21
N MET A 69 -1.00 -13.82 1.45
CA MET A 69 -0.84 -13.97 -0.01
C MET A 69 -0.83 -12.62 -0.72
N LYS A 70 -1.70 -11.68 -0.32
CA LYS A 70 -1.74 -10.32 -0.87
C LYS A 70 -0.47 -9.55 -0.55
N ILE A 71 0.05 -9.63 0.68
CA ILE A 71 1.31 -8.99 1.06
C ILE A 71 2.47 -9.53 0.20
N LEU A 72 2.56 -10.85 0.02
CA LEU A 72 3.59 -11.44 -0.83
C LEU A 72 3.46 -10.98 -2.30
N ASN A 73 2.23 -10.89 -2.82
CA ASN A 73 1.99 -10.37 -4.16
C ASN A 73 2.42 -8.91 -4.29
N THR A 74 2.10 -8.06 -3.30
CA THR A 74 2.57 -6.66 -3.28
C THR A 74 4.09 -6.59 -3.35
N LEU A 75 4.80 -7.40 -2.54
CA LEU A 75 6.26 -7.44 -2.54
C LEU A 75 6.88 -7.91 -3.88
N ASN A 76 6.14 -8.70 -4.67
CA ASN A 76 6.58 -9.18 -5.98
C ASN A 76 6.14 -8.30 -7.16
N ASN A 77 5.09 -7.49 -6.99
CA ASN A 77 4.51 -6.72 -8.10
C ASN A 77 5.22 -5.39 -8.36
N TYR A 78 6.04 -4.92 -7.43
CA TYR A 78 6.82 -3.69 -7.57
C TYR A 78 8.28 -4.02 -7.84
N ASP A 79 8.79 -3.63 -8.99
CA ASP A 79 10.16 -3.97 -9.43
C ASP A 79 11.23 -3.21 -8.63
N ASN A 80 10.93 -1.98 -8.21
CA ASN A 80 11.91 -1.05 -7.62
C ASN A 80 11.65 -0.74 -6.13
N LEU A 81 11.11 -1.69 -5.38
CA LEU A 81 10.97 -1.49 -3.94
C LEU A 81 12.33 -1.35 -3.25
N SER A 82 12.42 -0.37 -2.36
CA SER A 82 13.57 -0.24 -1.48
C SER A 82 13.75 -1.49 -0.60
N GLU A 83 15.00 -1.78 -0.29
CA GLU A 83 15.34 -2.94 0.55
C GLU A 83 14.65 -2.88 1.92
N SER A 84 14.49 -1.68 2.48
CA SER A 84 13.80 -1.47 3.77
C SER A 84 12.33 -1.87 3.73
N VAL A 85 11.62 -1.57 2.66
CA VAL A 85 10.20 -1.96 2.48
C VAL A 85 10.07 -3.47 2.26
N LYS A 86 11.02 -4.09 1.54
CA LYS A 86 11.06 -5.55 1.39
C LYS A 86 11.24 -6.24 2.74
N VAL A 87 12.16 -5.75 3.57
CA VAL A 87 12.43 -6.29 4.91
C VAL A 87 11.20 -6.09 5.82
N GLU A 88 10.63 -4.89 5.86
CA GLU A 88 9.42 -4.58 6.63
C GLU A 88 8.26 -5.50 6.25
N GLY A 89 7.91 -5.53 4.96
CA GLY A 89 6.75 -6.27 4.47
C GLY A 89 6.88 -7.78 4.65
N PHE A 90 8.06 -8.34 4.42
CA PHE A 90 8.28 -9.76 4.60
C PHE A 90 8.34 -10.17 6.08
N SER A 91 8.92 -9.33 6.94
CA SER A 91 8.87 -9.50 8.40
C SER A 91 7.43 -9.51 8.92
N ILE A 92 6.58 -8.59 8.44
CA ILE A 92 5.14 -8.55 8.75
C ILE A 92 4.48 -9.85 8.31
N LEU A 93 4.71 -10.29 7.06
CA LEU A 93 4.15 -11.52 6.51
C LEU A 93 4.49 -12.74 7.37
N LEU A 94 5.76 -12.94 7.71
CA LEU A 94 6.19 -14.08 8.52
C LEU A 94 5.54 -14.10 9.90
N ARG A 95 5.40 -12.93 10.56
CA ARG A 95 4.77 -12.84 11.89
C ARG A 95 3.28 -13.12 11.86
N ILE A 96 2.56 -12.70 10.79
CA ILE A 96 1.14 -13.03 10.60
C ILE A 96 0.97 -14.52 10.30
N LEU A 97 1.89 -15.10 9.54
CA LEU A 97 1.83 -16.49 9.07
C LEU A 97 2.29 -17.50 10.14
N ALA A 98 3.11 -17.07 11.10
CA ALA A 98 3.71 -17.93 12.11
C ALA A 98 2.70 -18.80 12.91
N PRO A 99 1.51 -18.33 13.31
CA PRO A 99 0.51 -19.16 13.98
C PRO A 99 0.02 -20.36 13.15
N PHE A 100 0.12 -20.29 11.83
CA PHE A 100 -0.38 -21.32 10.92
C PHE A 100 0.72 -22.29 10.43
N THR A 101 1.96 -21.81 10.35
CA THR A 101 3.10 -22.62 9.91
C THR A 101 4.36 -22.22 10.67
N PRO A 102 4.41 -22.51 11.99
CA PRO A 102 5.47 -22.04 12.87
C PRO A 102 6.86 -22.52 12.45
N HIS A 103 7.00 -23.75 12.01
CA HIS A 103 8.31 -24.30 11.62
C HIS A 103 8.93 -23.58 10.42
N LEU A 104 8.12 -23.32 9.36
CA LEU A 104 8.60 -22.59 8.20
C LEU A 104 8.98 -21.15 8.59
N CYS A 105 8.10 -20.47 9.31
CA CYS A 105 8.32 -19.07 9.68
C CYS A 105 9.52 -18.92 10.63
N HIS A 106 9.68 -19.82 11.59
CA HIS A 106 10.83 -19.80 12.50
C HIS A 106 12.15 -20.06 11.75
N TYR A 107 12.17 -21.06 10.87
CA TYR A 107 13.33 -21.35 10.02
C TYR A 107 13.74 -20.13 9.19
N LEU A 108 12.79 -19.51 8.46
CA LEU A 108 13.06 -18.34 7.64
C LEU A 108 13.47 -17.13 8.48
N TRP A 109 12.85 -16.94 9.65
CA TRP A 109 13.19 -15.87 10.58
C TRP A 109 14.67 -15.89 10.98
N GLN A 110 15.19 -17.07 11.33
CA GLN A 110 16.59 -17.27 11.66
C GLN A 110 17.50 -17.12 10.44
N GLN A 111 17.14 -17.74 9.30
CA GLN A 111 17.94 -17.67 8.07
C GLN A 111 18.10 -16.25 7.52
N LEU A 112 17.13 -15.39 7.79
CA LEU A 112 17.13 -13.98 7.36
C LEU A 112 17.69 -13.03 8.44
N ASN A 113 18.19 -13.51 9.56
CA ASN A 113 18.70 -12.73 10.69
C ASN A 113 17.68 -11.71 11.24
N LEU A 114 16.39 -12.04 11.22
CA LEU A 114 15.31 -11.18 11.74
C LEU A 114 15.17 -11.30 13.26
N GLY A 115 15.79 -12.28 13.88
CA GLY A 115 15.80 -12.54 15.31
C GLY A 115 16.01 -14.02 15.64
N GLU A 116 16.09 -14.34 16.93
CA GLU A 116 16.30 -15.70 17.39
C GLU A 116 15.04 -16.57 17.30
N ASP A 117 13.90 -16.02 17.75
CA ASP A 117 12.65 -16.76 17.82
C ASP A 117 11.43 -15.90 17.45
N ILE A 118 10.81 -16.25 16.33
CA ILE A 118 9.60 -15.57 15.84
C ILE A 118 8.41 -15.76 16.77
N LEU A 119 8.33 -16.88 17.51
CA LEU A 119 7.20 -17.19 18.38
C LEU A 119 7.17 -16.32 19.65
N HIS A 120 8.34 -15.78 20.03
CA HIS A 120 8.46 -14.80 21.13
C HIS A 120 8.51 -13.35 20.62
N THR A 121 8.42 -13.15 19.31
CA THR A 121 8.35 -11.81 18.72
C THR A 121 6.92 -11.29 18.76
N SER A 122 6.73 -10.00 19.09
CA SER A 122 5.41 -9.37 19.11
C SER A 122 4.70 -9.48 17.76
N PHE A 123 3.38 -9.67 17.80
CA PHE A 123 2.56 -9.60 16.59
C PHE A 123 2.76 -8.24 15.91
N PRO A 124 2.75 -8.16 14.56
CA PRO A 124 3.02 -6.90 13.88
C PRO A 124 1.92 -5.86 14.15
N THR A 125 2.32 -4.60 14.26
CA THR A 125 1.42 -3.47 14.45
C THR A 125 1.31 -2.66 13.17
N VAL A 126 0.14 -2.05 12.96
CA VAL A 126 -0.10 -1.18 11.81
C VAL A 126 0.63 0.14 12.00
N ASP A 127 1.44 0.54 11.01
CA ASP A 127 1.94 1.91 10.92
C ASP A 127 0.86 2.79 10.26
N ASN A 128 0.27 3.71 11.05
CA ASN A 128 -0.76 4.60 10.54
C ASN A 128 -0.23 5.57 9.47
N ASN A 129 1.05 5.96 9.54
CA ASN A 129 1.65 6.81 8.51
C ASN A 129 1.68 6.10 7.14
N ALA A 130 1.82 4.77 7.13
CA ALA A 130 1.75 4.00 5.89
C ALA A 130 0.33 3.97 5.29
N LEU A 131 -0.70 4.23 6.08
CA LEU A 131 -2.10 4.30 5.62
C LEU A 131 -2.52 5.69 5.16
N GLU A 132 -1.69 6.70 5.33
CA GLU A 132 -1.92 8.02 4.75
C GLU A 132 -1.74 7.94 3.24
N LYS A 133 -2.76 8.37 2.51
CA LYS A 133 -2.67 8.45 1.04
C LYS A 133 -1.99 9.75 0.67
N ASP A 134 -0.86 9.67 -0.01
CA ASP A 134 -0.19 10.84 -0.58
C ASP A 134 -0.97 11.44 -1.75
N GLU A 135 -1.87 10.66 -2.38
CA GLU A 135 -2.66 11.07 -3.53
C GLU A 135 -4.13 10.69 -3.37
N PHE A 136 -5.01 11.51 -3.90
CA PHE A 136 -6.43 11.23 -3.99
C PHE A 136 -6.96 11.42 -5.41
N LEU A 137 -7.98 10.63 -5.76
CA LEU A 137 -8.65 10.73 -7.04
C LEU A 137 -9.75 11.79 -6.96
N LEU A 138 -9.52 12.94 -7.62
CA LEU A 138 -10.50 14.02 -7.71
C LEU A 138 -11.41 13.80 -8.92
N VAL A 139 -12.70 13.78 -8.67
CA VAL A 139 -13.73 13.78 -9.73
C VAL A 139 -13.97 15.20 -10.21
N VAL A 140 -13.70 15.47 -11.49
CA VAL A 140 -13.97 16.78 -12.12
C VAL A 140 -15.30 16.74 -12.84
N GLN A 141 -16.19 17.64 -12.43
CA GLN A 141 -17.50 17.84 -13.04
C GLN A 141 -17.56 19.22 -13.70
N ILE A 142 -18.30 19.32 -14.80
CA ILE A 142 -18.65 20.57 -15.44
C ILE A 142 -20.18 20.63 -15.55
N ASN A 143 -20.77 21.64 -14.97
CA ASN A 143 -22.24 21.79 -14.84
C ASN A 143 -22.90 20.50 -14.30
N GLY A 144 -22.27 19.86 -13.29
CA GLY A 144 -22.75 18.65 -12.63
C GLY A 144 -22.52 17.34 -13.40
N LYS A 145 -21.94 17.37 -14.60
CA LYS A 145 -21.63 16.16 -15.39
C LYS A 145 -20.15 15.78 -15.24
N LEU A 146 -19.87 14.52 -14.96
CA LEU A 146 -18.52 13.96 -14.91
C LEU A 146 -17.80 14.18 -16.25
N LYS A 147 -16.60 14.77 -16.21
CA LYS A 147 -15.76 15.04 -17.38
C LYS A 147 -14.36 14.44 -17.28
N ALA A 148 -13.75 14.48 -16.09
CA ALA A 148 -12.40 13.94 -15.88
C ALA A 148 -12.26 13.36 -14.46
N LYS A 149 -11.20 12.58 -14.28
CA LYS A 149 -10.71 12.13 -12.98
C LYS A 149 -9.22 12.42 -12.93
N LEU A 150 -8.77 13.17 -11.94
CA LEU A 150 -7.39 13.58 -11.78
C LEU A 150 -6.84 13.01 -10.47
N GLU A 151 -5.65 12.43 -10.54
CA GLU A 151 -4.89 12.05 -9.34
C GLU A 151 -4.09 13.27 -8.87
N LEU A 152 -4.38 13.75 -7.68
CA LEU A 152 -3.77 14.93 -7.08
C LEU A 152 -3.12 14.58 -5.76
N ASP A 153 -2.02 15.29 -5.45
CA ASP A 153 -1.33 15.18 -4.18
C ASP A 153 -2.23 15.64 -3.02
N ALA A 154 -2.29 14.85 -1.95
CA ALA A 154 -3.14 15.12 -0.79
C ALA A 154 -2.67 16.33 0.03
N SER A 155 -1.43 16.80 -0.18
CA SER A 155 -0.86 17.99 0.48
C SER A 155 -1.31 19.31 -0.16
N LEU A 156 -1.96 19.26 -1.34
CA LEU A 156 -2.41 20.47 -2.04
C LEU A 156 -3.53 21.20 -1.27
N SER A 157 -3.37 22.49 -1.11
CA SER A 157 -4.43 23.36 -0.59
C SER A 157 -5.58 23.48 -1.60
N SER A 158 -6.76 23.89 -1.13
CA SER A 158 -7.94 24.05 -2.00
C SER A 158 -7.68 24.96 -3.20
N ASN A 159 -6.94 26.04 -3.02
CA ASN A 159 -6.59 26.97 -4.10
C ASN A 159 -5.65 26.32 -5.13
N GLN A 160 -4.66 25.56 -4.67
CA GLN A 160 -3.75 24.83 -5.55
C GLN A 160 -4.47 23.73 -6.34
N VAL A 161 -5.44 23.03 -5.70
CA VAL A 161 -6.27 22.05 -6.41
C VAL A 161 -7.06 22.71 -7.54
N GLU A 162 -7.68 23.86 -7.28
CA GLU A 162 -8.42 24.62 -8.31
C GLU A 162 -7.49 25.05 -9.46
N GLU A 163 -6.29 25.57 -9.15
CA GLU A 163 -5.29 25.96 -10.15
C GLU A 163 -4.87 24.78 -11.03
N VAL A 164 -4.53 23.64 -10.41
CA VAL A 164 -4.09 22.44 -11.13
C VAL A 164 -5.20 21.90 -12.02
N VAL A 165 -6.45 21.86 -11.52
CA VAL A 165 -7.60 21.39 -12.31
C VAL A 165 -7.89 22.31 -13.49
N LEU A 166 -7.84 23.63 -13.29
CA LEU A 166 -8.06 24.60 -14.36
C LEU A 166 -6.90 24.66 -15.37
N ALA A 167 -5.70 24.23 -14.97
CA ALA A 167 -4.53 24.14 -15.83
C ALA A 167 -4.47 22.85 -16.67
N ASP A 168 -5.23 21.82 -16.29
CA ASP A 168 -5.27 20.54 -16.99
C ASP A 168 -5.80 20.69 -18.42
N GLU A 169 -5.08 20.16 -19.41
CA GLU A 169 -5.40 20.31 -20.85
C GLU A 169 -6.76 19.70 -21.20
N HIS A 170 -7.10 18.56 -20.59
CA HIS A 170 -8.37 17.89 -20.84
C HIS A 170 -9.53 18.69 -20.28
N VAL A 171 -9.38 19.24 -19.08
CA VAL A 171 -10.39 20.12 -18.46
C VAL A 171 -10.53 21.41 -19.24
N LYS A 172 -9.43 22.05 -19.67
CA LYS A 172 -9.44 23.24 -20.52
C LYS A 172 -10.26 23.06 -21.81
N SER A 173 -10.14 21.90 -22.46
CA SER A 173 -10.89 21.62 -23.69
C SER A 173 -12.41 21.69 -23.53
N PHE A 174 -12.93 21.47 -22.32
CA PHE A 174 -14.36 21.59 -22.00
C PHE A 174 -14.80 23.01 -21.58
N ILE A 175 -13.82 23.81 -21.14
CA ILE A 175 -14.07 25.19 -20.68
C ILE A 175 -13.81 26.19 -21.79
N ASP A 176 -13.11 25.78 -22.88
CA ASP A 176 -12.70 26.65 -23.98
C ASP A 176 -13.88 27.46 -24.52
N ASN A 177 -13.68 28.78 -24.64
CA ASN A 177 -14.69 29.77 -25.05
C ASN A 177 -15.90 29.97 -24.11
N LYS A 178 -15.82 29.51 -22.83
CA LYS A 178 -16.90 29.68 -21.84
C LYS A 178 -16.38 30.41 -20.60
N GLN A 179 -17.26 31.17 -19.98
CA GLN A 179 -16.92 31.89 -18.76
C GLN A 179 -17.17 31.01 -17.54
N VAL A 180 -16.12 30.80 -16.74
CA VAL A 180 -16.25 30.12 -15.43
C VAL A 180 -17.01 31.07 -14.48
N VAL A 181 -18.19 30.64 -14.05
CA VAL A 181 -19.05 31.41 -13.14
C VAL A 181 -18.74 31.10 -11.69
N LYS A 182 -18.52 29.82 -11.39
CA LYS A 182 -18.26 29.34 -10.02
C LYS A 182 -17.52 28.02 -10.03
N VAL A 183 -16.62 27.84 -9.06
CA VAL A 183 -15.97 26.56 -8.77
C VAL A 183 -16.44 26.11 -7.39
N ILE A 184 -16.90 24.85 -7.27
CA ILE A 184 -17.35 24.24 -6.03
C ILE A 184 -16.45 23.04 -5.77
N TYR A 185 -15.59 23.15 -4.78
CA TYR A 185 -14.66 22.10 -4.38
C TYR A 185 -15.15 21.40 -3.11
N VAL A 186 -15.27 20.08 -3.17
CA VAL A 186 -15.48 19.20 -2.02
C VAL A 186 -14.18 18.47 -1.74
N PRO A 187 -13.51 18.71 -0.60
CA PRO A 187 -12.17 18.19 -0.33
C PRO A 187 -12.05 16.69 -0.59
N GLN A 188 -11.01 16.33 -1.35
CA GLN A 188 -10.62 14.95 -1.69
C GLN A 188 -11.73 14.10 -2.37
N LYS A 189 -12.80 14.72 -2.86
CA LYS A 189 -13.92 14.01 -3.51
C LYS A 189 -14.19 14.49 -4.92
N LEU A 190 -14.63 15.73 -5.04
CA LEU A 190 -15.01 16.28 -6.34
C LEU A 190 -14.79 17.79 -6.43
N ILE A 191 -14.61 18.25 -7.65
CA ILE A 191 -14.69 19.66 -8.02
C ILE A 191 -15.73 19.83 -9.13
N ASN A 192 -16.65 20.78 -8.97
CA ASN A 192 -17.64 21.10 -9.99
C ASN A 192 -17.42 22.53 -10.49
N ILE A 193 -17.13 22.65 -11.78
CA ILE A 193 -16.90 23.91 -12.48
C ILE A 193 -18.21 24.28 -13.17
N VAL A 194 -18.81 25.40 -12.78
CA VAL A 194 -20.01 25.95 -13.39
C VAL A 194 -19.59 26.96 -14.46
N ILE A 195 -19.95 26.67 -15.68
CA ILE A 195 -19.67 27.51 -16.86
C ILE A 195 -20.94 27.99 -17.53
N LYS A 196 -20.85 29.15 -18.16
CA LYS A 196 -21.94 29.78 -18.92
C LYS A 196 -21.48 30.08 -20.36
#